data_1af8b0d5475cad5fb97d1294a84d8b09
#
_entry.id   1af8b0d5475cad5fb97d1294a84d8b09
#
_cell.length_a   1.000
_cell.length_b   1.000
_cell.length_c   1.000
_cell.angle_alpha   90.00
_cell.angle_beta   90.00
_cell.angle_gamma   90.00
#
_symmetry.space_group_name_H-M   'P 1'
#
loop_
_entity.id
_entity.type
_entity.pdbx_description
1 polymer ?
#
loop_
_entity_poly.entity_id
_entity_poly.type
_entity_poly.pdbx_seq_one_letter_code
_entity_poly.pdbx_strand_id
1 'polypeptide(L)'
;FSNMSYTFAALNKGYVDAIAGHETVLLEYMKSSTMKLRILDETLLDVRVGVAFLRGTNADIIEKTNKTFSLLQNNGYFANLFNSYGLNPDLCVVNYD
;
A
#
# COMPACT_ATOMS: atom_id res chain seq x y z
N PHE A 1 -4.02 5.35 18.41
CA PHE A 1 -5.47 5.18 18.16
C PHE A 1 -5.76 3.76 17.71
N SER A 2 -6.92 3.22 18.10
CA SER A 2 -7.26 1.81 17.89
C SER A 2 -7.66 1.46 16.45
N ASN A 3 -8.01 2.45 15.63
CA ASN A 3 -8.25 2.25 14.20
C ASN A 3 -8.02 3.55 13.41
N MET A 4 -7.94 3.42 12.10
CA MET A 4 -7.62 4.55 11.21
C MET A 4 -8.70 5.63 11.21
N SER A 5 -9.97 5.27 11.38
CA SER A 5 -11.05 6.27 11.45
C SER A 5 -10.85 7.26 12.60
N TYR A 6 -10.46 6.76 13.76
CA TYR A 6 -10.16 7.62 14.92
C TYR A 6 -8.90 8.45 14.68
N THR A 7 -7.91 7.89 14.02
CA THR A 7 -6.67 8.60 13.67
C THR A 7 -6.97 9.79 12.75
N PHE A 8 -7.74 9.58 11.70
CA PHE A 8 -8.15 10.66 10.80
C PHE A 8 -9.03 11.69 11.49
N ALA A 9 -9.95 11.25 12.36
CA ALA A 9 -10.77 12.17 13.14
C ALA A 9 -9.92 13.06 14.05
N ALA A 10 -8.90 12.52 14.69
CA ALA A 10 -7.98 13.28 15.52
C ALA A 10 -7.22 14.35 14.72
N LEU A 11 -6.77 14.00 13.51
CA LEU A 11 -6.13 14.96 12.61
C LEU A 11 -7.09 16.07 12.19
N ASN A 12 -8.31 15.70 11.77
CA ASN A 12 -9.33 16.66 11.36
C ASN A 12 -9.71 17.64 12.47
N LYS A 13 -9.76 17.17 13.71
CA LYS A 13 -10.12 17.99 14.86
C LYS A 13 -8.95 18.79 15.44
N GLY A 14 -7.76 18.61 14.90
CA GLY A 14 -6.57 19.29 15.39
C GLY A 14 -6.03 18.75 16.72
N TYR A 15 -6.42 17.54 17.11
CA TYR A 15 -5.88 16.91 18.32
C TYR A 15 -4.45 16.43 18.12
N VAL A 16 -4.07 16.16 16.88
CA VAL A 16 -2.71 15.83 16.46
C VAL A 16 -2.33 16.64 15.23
N ASP A 17 -1.05 16.86 15.03
CA ASP A 17 -0.52 17.64 13.92
C ASP A 17 -0.15 16.77 12.71
N ALA A 18 0.07 15.47 12.95
CA ALA A 18 0.44 14.51 11.92
C ALA A 18 -0.04 13.11 12.32
N ILE A 19 -0.20 12.27 11.32
CA ILE A 19 -0.52 10.85 11.51
C ILE A 19 0.43 10.00 10.68
N ALA A 20 0.55 8.74 11.05
CA ALA A 20 1.33 7.75 10.32
C ALA A 20 0.45 6.54 9.99
N GLY A 21 0.67 5.95 8.83
CA GLY A 21 -0.07 4.80 8.38
C GLY A 21 0.45 4.30 7.04
N HIS A 22 -0.21 3.28 6.50
CA HIS A 22 0.12 2.79 5.16
C HIS A 22 -0.22 3.84 4.10
N GLU A 23 0.68 4.05 3.16
CA GLU A 23 0.54 5.07 2.12
C GLU A 23 -0.77 4.91 1.33
N THR A 24 -1.15 3.69 0.98
CA THR A 24 -2.39 3.43 0.24
C THR A 24 -3.63 3.90 0.98
N VAL A 25 -3.69 3.69 2.29
CA VAL A 25 -4.80 4.12 3.13
C VAL A 25 -4.82 5.64 3.26
N LEU A 26 -3.67 6.26 3.44
CA LEU A 26 -3.54 7.72 3.53
C LEU A 26 -3.96 8.40 2.23
N LEU A 27 -3.51 7.91 1.09
CA LEU A 27 -3.86 8.45 -0.23
C LEU A 27 -5.35 8.34 -0.50
N GLU A 28 -5.97 7.22 -0.17
CA GLU A 28 -7.41 7.02 -0.36
C GLU A 28 -8.22 7.98 0.50
N TYR A 29 -7.82 8.19 1.74
CA TYR A 29 -8.45 9.18 2.61
C TYR A 29 -8.30 10.60 2.06
N MET A 30 -7.13 10.95 1.56
CA MET A 30 -6.86 12.29 1.02
C MET A 30 -7.75 12.62 -0.18
N LYS A 31 -8.14 11.64 -0.97
CA LYS A 31 -9.06 11.84 -2.12
C LYS A 31 -10.42 12.36 -1.69
N SER A 32 -10.92 11.93 -0.54
CA SER A 32 -12.25 12.30 -0.03
C SER A 32 -12.21 13.39 1.04
N SER A 33 -11.02 13.78 1.50
CA SER A 33 -10.85 14.80 2.54
C SER A 33 -10.97 16.20 1.96
N THR A 34 -11.63 17.10 2.71
CA THR A 34 -11.66 18.53 2.40
C THR A 34 -10.45 19.28 2.93
N MET A 35 -9.66 18.66 3.81
CA MET A 35 -8.43 19.24 4.35
C MET A 35 -7.32 19.21 3.32
N LYS A 36 -6.48 20.24 3.33
CA LYS A 36 -5.23 20.25 2.56
C LYS A 36 -4.18 19.46 3.31
N LEU A 37 -3.98 18.21 2.90
CA LEU A 37 -3.03 17.29 3.49
C LEU A 37 -1.89 17.03 2.50
N ARG A 38 -0.73 16.67 3.02
CA ARG A 38 0.40 16.19 2.23
C ARG A 38 1.07 15.01 2.90
N ILE A 39 1.66 14.14 2.10
CA ILE A 39 2.51 13.08 2.59
C ILE A 39 3.95 13.60 2.60
N LEU A 40 4.65 13.37 3.71
CA LEU A 40 6.07 13.71 3.82
C LEU A 40 6.91 12.76 2.98
N ASP A 41 8.04 13.25 2.48
CA ASP A 41 8.95 12.43 1.66
C ASP A 41 9.65 11.36 2.48
N GLU A 42 9.77 11.56 3.79
CA GLU A 42 10.42 10.61 4.68
C GLU A 42 9.50 9.43 5.00
N THR A 43 10.05 8.22 4.88
CA THR A 43 9.35 6.96 5.18
C THR A 43 9.80 6.45 6.55
N LEU A 44 8.82 6.09 7.40
CA LEU A 44 9.12 5.50 8.71
C LEU A 44 9.56 4.04 8.60
N LEU A 45 8.93 3.28 7.71
CA LEU A 45 9.17 1.86 7.56
C LEU A 45 8.69 1.39 6.19
N ASP A 46 9.53 0.64 5.51
CA ASP A 46 9.14 -0.09 4.32
C ASP A 46 8.55 -1.44 4.74
N VAL A 47 7.38 -1.79 4.20
CA VAL A 47 6.68 -3.01 4.56
C VAL A 47 6.50 -3.91 3.35
N ARG A 48 6.50 -5.22 3.60
CA ARG A 48 6.16 -6.23 2.60
C ARG A 48 4.70 -6.63 2.79
N VAL A 49 3.98 -6.68 1.69
CA VAL A 49 2.59 -7.16 1.65
C VAL A 49 2.58 -8.41 0.79
N GLY A 50 1.90 -9.43 1.25
CA GLY A 50 1.83 -10.70 0.53
C GLY A 50 0.49 -11.38 0.69
N VAL A 51 0.29 -12.43 -0.09
CA VAL A 51 -0.88 -13.31 0.01
C VAL A 51 -0.46 -14.54 0.80
N ALA A 52 -1.19 -14.85 1.85
CA ALA A 52 -0.88 -15.98 2.71
C ALA A 52 -1.79 -17.17 2.40
N PHE A 53 -1.19 -18.36 2.43
CA PHE A 53 -1.90 -19.62 2.29
C PHE A 53 -1.67 -20.48 3.52
N LEU A 54 -2.57 -21.41 3.79
CA LEU A 54 -2.37 -22.38 4.84
C LEU A 54 -1.12 -23.21 4.53
N ARG A 55 -0.25 -23.36 5.53
CA ARG A 55 1.02 -24.11 5.37
C ARG A 55 0.76 -25.51 4.81
N GLY A 56 1.54 -25.92 3.83
CA GLY A 56 1.47 -27.23 3.21
C GLY A 56 0.31 -27.43 2.25
N THR A 57 -0.38 -26.34 1.86
CA THR A 57 -1.50 -26.40 0.90
C THR A 57 -1.25 -25.54 -0.32
N ASN A 58 -1.98 -25.85 -1.41
CA ASN A 58 -2.06 -24.98 -2.60
C ASN A 58 -0.71 -24.69 -3.29
N ALA A 59 0.23 -25.62 -3.23
CA ALA A 59 1.56 -25.43 -3.84
C ALA A 59 1.49 -25.03 -5.32
N ASP A 60 0.58 -25.65 -6.10
CA ASP A 60 0.40 -25.33 -7.52
C ASP A 60 -0.10 -23.90 -7.72
N ILE A 61 -1.05 -23.44 -6.89
CA ILE A 61 -1.59 -22.08 -6.97
C ILE A 61 -0.52 -21.08 -6.59
N ILE A 62 0.26 -21.36 -5.56
CA ILE A 62 1.36 -20.48 -5.13
C ILE A 62 2.39 -20.33 -6.25
N GLU A 63 2.79 -21.42 -6.88
CA GLU A 63 3.74 -21.39 -7.99
C GLU A 63 3.21 -20.59 -9.18
N LYS A 64 1.95 -20.81 -9.57
CA LYS A 64 1.32 -20.08 -10.67
C LYS A 64 1.18 -18.60 -10.34
N THR A 65 0.84 -18.26 -9.09
CA THR A 65 0.73 -16.86 -8.63
C THR A 65 2.09 -16.16 -8.72
N ASN A 66 3.15 -16.81 -8.25
CA ASN A 66 4.50 -16.24 -8.32
C ASN A 66 4.96 -16.02 -9.75
N LYS A 67 4.70 -16.99 -10.64
CA LYS A 67 5.02 -16.86 -12.07
C LYS A 67 4.23 -15.73 -12.73
N THR A 68 2.96 -15.59 -12.39
CA THR A 68 2.10 -14.53 -12.92
C THR A 68 2.58 -13.17 -12.44
N PHE A 69 2.94 -13.04 -11.16
CA PHE A 69 3.50 -11.80 -10.63
C PHE A 69 4.78 -11.41 -11.36
N SER A 70 5.67 -12.37 -11.63
CA SER A 70 6.88 -12.13 -12.41
C SER A 70 6.57 -11.59 -13.81
N LEU A 71 5.62 -12.20 -14.49
CA LEU A 71 5.18 -11.77 -15.83
C LEU A 71 4.60 -10.35 -15.79
N LEU A 72 3.72 -10.07 -14.83
CA LEU A 72 3.07 -8.77 -14.69
C LEU A 72 4.06 -7.66 -14.30
N GLN A 73 5.08 -8.01 -13.52
CA GLN A 73 6.16 -7.09 -13.20
C GLN A 73 6.97 -6.75 -14.46
N ASN A 74 7.34 -7.77 -15.24
CA ASN A 74 8.22 -7.61 -16.39
C ASN A 74 7.55 -6.92 -17.58
N ASN A 75 6.22 -7.07 -17.73
CA ASN A 75 5.49 -6.45 -18.84
C ASN A 75 4.96 -5.04 -18.54
N GLY A 76 5.25 -4.50 -17.37
CA GLY A 76 4.85 -3.15 -16.97
C GLY A 76 3.43 -3.03 -16.41
N TYR A 77 2.71 -4.14 -16.25
CA TYR A 77 1.34 -4.10 -15.70
C TYR A 77 1.30 -3.51 -14.30
N PHE A 78 2.18 -3.94 -13.40
CA PHE A 78 2.23 -3.42 -12.04
C PHE A 78 2.60 -1.94 -12.01
N ALA A 79 3.54 -1.49 -12.86
CA ALA A 79 3.89 -0.09 -12.92
C ALA A 79 2.68 0.78 -13.31
N ASN A 80 1.91 0.36 -14.30
CA ASN A 80 0.69 1.06 -14.70
C ASN A 80 -0.38 1.03 -13.61
N LEU A 81 -0.54 -0.10 -12.95
CA LEU A 81 -1.50 -0.24 -11.86
C LEU A 81 -1.16 0.68 -10.68
N PHE A 82 0.10 0.70 -10.26
CA PHE A 82 0.54 1.57 -9.18
C PHE A 82 0.35 3.05 -9.53
N ASN A 83 0.69 3.44 -10.75
CA ASN A 83 0.45 4.81 -11.23
C ASN A 83 -1.04 5.17 -11.17
N SER A 84 -1.93 4.25 -11.52
CA SER A 84 -3.38 4.50 -11.49
C SER A 84 -3.92 4.76 -10.07
N TYR A 85 -3.23 4.27 -9.05
CA TYR A 85 -3.56 4.51 -7.64
C TYR A 85 -2.76 5.66 -7.02
N GLY A 86 -1.97 6.38 -7.80
CA GLY A 86 -1.17 7.49 -7.31
C GLY A 86 0.09 7.07 -6.56
N LEU A 87 0.50 5.81 -6.69
CA LEU A 87 1.73 5.28 -6.08
C LEU A 87 2.91 5.45 -7.05
N ASN A 88 4.10 5.66 -6.49
CA ASN A 88 5.33 5.66 -7.28
C ASN A 88 5.79 4.21 -7.55
N PRO A 89 5.80 3.74 -8.81
CA PRO A 89 6.18 2.36 -9.12
C PRO A 89 7.60 1.98 -8.70
N ASP A 90 8.50 2.95 -8.64
CA ASP A 90 9.90 2.70 -8.23
C ASP A 90 10.00 2.31 -6.76
N LEU A 91 9.01 2.69 -5.95
CA LEU A 91 8.93 2.38 -4.53
C LEU A 91 8.08 1.13 -4.25
N CYS A 92 7.36 0.63 -5.25
CA CYS A 92 6.46 -0.51 -5.15
C CYS A 92 7.08 -1.70 -5.89
N VAL A 93 8.02 -2.38 -5.26
CA VAL A 93 8.73 -3.52 -5.88
C VAL A 93 8.02 -4.81 -5.54
N VAL A 94 7.79 -5.65 -6.56
CA VAL A 94 7.20 -6.98 -6.39
C VAL A 94 8.33 -8.00 -6.29
N ASN A 95 8.41 -8.66 -5.12
CA ASN A 95 9.33 -9.75 -4.85
C ASN A 95 8.55 -11.03 -4.62
N TYR A 96 9.00 -12.14 -5.21
CA TYR A 96 8.33 -13.45 -5.12
C TYR A 96 9.29 -14.57 -4.79
N ASP A 97 10.29 -14.26 -4.02
CA ASP A 97 11.24 -15.26 -3.52
C ASP A 97 10.65 -16.07 -2.36
#